data_8333ddc61e97d4079ff56177ab068faf
#
_entry.id   8333ddc61e97d4079ff56177ab068faf
#
_cell.length_a   1.000
_cell.length_b   1.000
_cell.length_c   1.000
_cell.angle_alpha   90.00
_cell.angle_beta   90.00
_cell.angle_gamma   90.00
#
_symmetry.space_group_name_H-M   'P 1'
#
loop_
_entity.id
_entity.type
_entity.pdbx_description
1 polymer ?
#
loop_
_entity_poly.entity_id
_entity_poly.type
_entity_poly.pdbx_seq_one_letter_code
_entity_poly.pdbx_strand_id
1 'polypeptide(L)'
;MQVKLNLLSNMTITRETPSELLLSLLLKNRQIIEIDSFLKPPFPELKLNSIKAVNLINKFINTQKNILIYGDYDVDGLTSTAILWQSLYPLNNKIIPFIPHREIDGYGFKASSFFRIQTEKNIEFDLLITVDNGIVADAEFAKIKAKNPNIKILVIDHHIANGKLKNVDALYHSVDTSASALAYFIVKNFSKNADLSLAALGVVADCQPLVGVNRSIVVHGLTELRLNPSPGLKKLLEISSAKIDQLSAYDLGFLLGPRLNAVGRLSDPTDALRLLCSRNSLEADKYAKILNSFNQQRQDLQKESIDNADKNIDIKNKIIFVADDYNPGIIGLIAGRLTEKYSLPSVIIAKNSEVAKGSCRSIPEVNIIEVLRKFSKLFVDLGGHPGAAGFSILDKNIPELQKKLFNYFSTHLLKYSAQKSIIVDAKMDISAINLKNIKLIKSLEPFGIGNSQPLFVFENLVIESKKLLGQTQSHLKLKVSGVDAIAFKKSELEPDLKIGDSISIVAYLDGNTWNGHIFPQLIVKEILV
;
A
#
# COMPACT_ATOMS: atom_id res chain seq x y z
N MET A 1 -14.04 13.26 -20.34
CA MET A 1 -12.57 13.43 -20.25
C MET A 1 -11.95 12.52 -21.31
N GLN A 2 -11.15 13.05 -22.25
CA GLN A 2 -10.51 12.20 -23.26
C GLN A 2 -9.49 11.29 -22.59
N VAL A 3 -9.55 9.98 -22.90
CA VAL A 3 -8.60 8.98 -22.41
C VAL A 3 -7.55 8.72 -23.48
N LYS A 4 -6.27 8.87 -23.11
CA LYS A 4 -5.15 8.52 -23.98
C LYS A 4 -4.70 7.10 -23.69
N LEU A 5 -4.67 6.24 -24.70
CA LEU A 5 -4.13 4.89 -24.61
C LEU A 5 -2.66 4.90 -25.00
N ASN A 6 -1.82 4.32 -24.15
CA ASN A 6 -0.40 4.06 -24.41
C ASN A 6 -0.22 2.54 -24.59
N LEU A 7 -0.17 2.07 -25.84
CA LEU A 7 0.07 0.67 -26.16
C LEU A 7 1.55 0.33 -25.97
N LEU A 8 1.82 -0.69 -25.17
CA LEU A 8 3.19 -1.24 -25.00
C LEU A 8 3.60 -2.11 -26.19
N SER A 9 2.61 -2.65 -26.92
CA SER A 9 2.83 -3.40 -28.17
C SER A 9 1.75 -3.06 -29.19
N ASN A 10 2.16 -2.94 -30.47
CA ASN A 10 1.24 -2.76 -31.59
C ASN A 10 0.65 -4.08 -32.10
N MET A 11 0.99 -5.21 -31.47
CA MET A 11 0.48 -6.51 -31.82
C MET A 11 -0.99 -6.64 -31.44
N THR A 12 -1.81 -7.23 -32.32
CA THR A 12 -3.17 -7.66 -32.00
C THR A 12 -3.17 -9.15 -31.68
N ILE A 13 -3.64 -9.50 -30.49
CA ILE A 13 -3.78 -10.89 -30.03
C ILE A 13 -5.09 -11.45 -30.58
N THR A 14 -5.02 -12.53 -31.33
CA THR A 14 -6.17 -13.26 -31.92
C THR A 14 -6.28 -14.68 -31.36
N ARG A 15 -7.31 -15.39 -31.75
CA ARG A 15 -7.50 -16.81 -31.40
C ARG A 15 -6.31 -17.68 -31.83
N GLU A 16 -5.66 -17.32 -32.94
CA GLU A 16 -4.55 -18.06 -33.55
C GLU A 16 -3.19 -17.69 -32.93
N THR A 17 -3.13 -16.63 -32.11
CA THR A 17 -1.89 -16.24 -31.46
C THR A 17 -1.39 -17.35 -30.52
N PRO A 18 -0.17 -17.90 -30.73
CA PRO A 18 0.40 -18.91 -29.85
C PRO A 18 0.51 -18.38 -28.40
N SER A 19 0.24 -19.24 -27.42
CA SER A 19 0.33 -18.87 -26.00
C SER A 19 1.72 -18.43 -25.58
N GLU A 20 2.75 -19.05 -26.17
CA GLU A 20 4.16 -18.72 -25.92
C GLU A 20 4.48 -17.29 -26.40
N LEU A 21 3.87 -16.86 -27.51
CA LEU A 21 4.03 -15.51 -28.03
C LEU A 21 3.33 -14.48 -27.14
N LEU A 22 2.10 -14.79 -26.67
CA LEU A 22 1.39 -13.94 -25.71
C LEU A 22 2.18 -13.83 -24.40
N LEU A 23 2.69 -14.95 -23.86
CA LEU A 23 3.50 -14.94 -22.64
C LEU A 23 4.77 -14.11 -22.82
N SER A 24 5.50 -14.33 -23.91
CA SER A 24 6.73 -13.58 -24.23
C SER A 24 6.47 -12.09 -24.33
N LEU A 25 5.38 -11.67 -24.98
CA LEU A 25 4.96 -10.27 -25.08
C LEU A 25 4.68 -9.67 -23.69
N LEU A 26 3.92 -10.37 -22.85
CA LEU A 26 3.58 -9.88 -21.50
C LEU A 26 4.80 -9.78 -20.59
N LEU A 27 5.72 -10.73 -20.65
CA LEU A 27 6.98 -10.69 -19.91
C LEU A 27 7.89 -9.54 -20.38
N LYS A 28 7.99 -9.35 -21.70
CA LYS A 28 8.74 -8.25 -22.31
C LYS A 28 8.20 -6.88 -21.88
N ASN A 29 6.87 -6.70 -21.91
CA ASN A 29 6.23 -5.46 -21.46
C ASN A 29 6.55 -5.11 -20.00
N ARG A 30 6.81 -6.13 -19.16
CA ARG A 30 7.19 -6.01 -17.75
C ARG A 30 8.70 -6.00 -17.52
N GLN A 31 9.50 -6.06 -18.61
CA GLN A 31 10.96 -6.08 -18.56
C GLN A 31 11.50 -7.25 -17.70
N ILE A 32 10.78 -8.40 -17.70
CA ILE A 32 11.21 -9.59 -16.96
C ILE A 32 12.30 -10.30 -17.76
N ILE A 33 13.49 -10.41 -17.16
CA ILE A 33 14.66 -11.06 -17.74
C ILE A 33 14.75 -12.52 -17.28
N GLU A 34 14.59 -12.75 -15.98
CA GLU A 34 14.72 -14.07 -15.34
C GLU A 34 13.36 -14.79 -15.36
N ILE A 35 12.99 -15.34 -16.53
CA ILE A 35 11.63 -15.87 -16.78
C ILE A 35 11.31 -17.04 -15.83
N ASP A 36 12.22 -18.01 -15.68
CA ASP A 36 11.96 -19.20 -14.87
C ASP A 36 11.76 -18.87 -13.40
N SER A 37 12.61 -18.03 -12.84
CA SER A 37 12.51 -17.57 -11.45
C SER A 37 11.31 -16.64 -11.24
N PHE A 38 10.85 -15.93 -12.28
CA PHE A 38 9.64 -15.14 -12.21
C PHE A 38 8.38 -16.01 -12.21
N LEU A 39 8.29 -17.01 -13.10
CA LEU A 39 7.12 -17.91 -13.21
C LEU A 39 7.06 -18.92 -12.06
N LYS A 40 8.21 -19.37 -11.58
CA LYS A 40 8.35 -20.32 -10.45
C LYS A 40 9.35 -19.74 -9.44
N PRO A 41 8.94 -18.74 -8.64
CA PRO A 41 9.85 -18.11 -7.69
C PRO A 41 10.44 -19.13 -6.71
N PRO A 42 11.77 -19.14 -6.52
CA PRO A 42 12.38 -19.98 -5.48
C PRO A 42 11.91 -19.55 -4.09
N PHE A 43 12.17 -20.37 -3.07
CA PHE A 43 11.93 -19.96 -1.69
C PHE A 43 12.75 -18.69 -1.39
N PRO A 44 12.17 -17.69 -0.68
CA PRO A 44 12.80 -16.37 -0.56
C PRO A 44 14.15 -16.41 0.16
N GLU A 45 15.14 -15.77 -0.47
CA GLU A 45 16.48 -15.57 0.05
C GLU A 45 16.92 -14.13 -0.21
N LEU A 46 17.53 -13.49 0.80
CA LEU A 46 18.09 -12.16 0.70
C LEU A 46 19.60 -12.21 0.95
N LYS A 47 20.38 -11.82 -0.05
CA LYS A 47 21.84 -11.73 0.02
C LYS A 47 22.27 -10.44 0.72
N LEU A 48 21.97 -10.33 2.02
CA LEU A 48 22.31 -9.20 2.87
C LEU A 48 23.00 -9.72 4.13
N ASN A 49 24.13 -9.10 4.49
CA ASN A 49 24.91 -9.53 5.66
C ASN A 49 24.18 -9.15 6.97
N SER A 50 23.64 -10.13 7.65
CA SER A 50 22.93 -10.00 8.94
C SER A 50 23.80 -10.27 10.17
N ILE A 51 25.06 -10.71 10.01
CA ILE A 51 25.91 -11.24 11.11
C ILE A 51 25.98 -10.27 12.28
N LYS A 52 26.19 -8.97 12.02
CA LYS A 52 26.35 -7.98 13.09
C LYS A 52 25.04 -7.78 13.86
N ALA A 53 23.90 -7.73 13.17
CA ALA A 53 22.58 -7.61 13.77
C ALA A 53 22.22 -8.87 14.57
N VAL A 54 22.41 -10.05 13.98
CA VAL A 54 22.15 -11.35 14.62
C VAL A 54 23.00 -11.54 15.88
N ASN A 55 24.31 -11.25 15.82
CA ASN A 55 25.20 -11.35 16.98
C ASN A 55 24.79 -10.39 18.10
N LEU A 56 24.35 -9.18 17.74
CA LEU A 56 23.88 -8.22 18.73
C LEU A 56 22.62 -8.73 19.43
N ILE A 57 21.62 -9.20 18.68
CA ILE A 57 20.38 -9.77 19.23
C ILE A 57 20.70 -10.98 20.13
N ASN A 58 21.52 -11.93 19.64
CA ASN A 58 21.93 -13.13 20.41
C ASN A 58 22.55 -12.78 21.73
N LYS A 59 23.45 -11.79 21.78
CA LYS A 59 24.09 -11.35 23.03
C LYS A 59 23.05 -10.95 24.08
N PHE A 60 22.02 -10.15 23.68
CA PHE A 60 21.04 -9.64 24.64
C PHE A 60 19.97 -10.67 25.00
N ILE A 61 19.64 -11.60 24.10
CA ILE A 61 18.79 -12.75 24.41
C ILE A 61 19.48 -13.66 25.43
N ASN A 62 20.72 -14.09 25.18
CA ASN A 62 21.45 -15.03 26.03
C ASN A 62 21.73 -14.46 27.44
N THR A 63 21.82 -13.14 27.55
CA THR A 63 22.01 -12.46 28.83
C THR A 63 20.69 -12.00 29.49
N GLN A 64 19.54 -12.38 28.93
CA GLN A 64 18.19 -12.06 29.43
C GLN A 64 18.00 -10.56 29.75
N LYS A 65 18.45 -9.71 28.85
CA LYS A 65 18.41 -8.25 28.99
C LYS A 65 17.08 -7.66 28.48
N ASN A 66 16.76 -6.45 28.92
CA ASN A 66 15.57 -5.73 28.49
C ASN A 66 15.74 -5.21 27.06
N ILE A 67 14.84 -5.57 26.17
CA ILE A 67 14.88 -5.20 24.75
C ILE A 67 13.58 -4.47 24.41
N LEU A 68 13.70 -3.31 23.78
CA LEU A 68 12.58 -2.60 23.17
C LEU A 68 12.61 -2.82 21.66
N ILE A 69 11.50 -3.30 21.08
CA ILE A 69 11.26 -3.29 19.63
C ILE A 69 10.32 -2.10 19.35
N TYR A 70 10.83 -1.08 18.67
CA TYR A 70 10.10 0.13 18.32
C TYR A 70 9.75 0.08 16.82
N GLY A 71 8.48 -0.14 16.50
CA GLY A 71 7.96 -0.24 15.13
C GLY A 71 7.42 1.08 14.58
N ASP A 72 6.67 0.98 13.46
CA ASP A 72 5.82 2.06 12.95
C ASP A 72 4.34 1.62 12.99
N TYR A 73 3.42 2.57 12.84
CA TYR A 73 1.97 2.38 13.00
C TYR A 73 1.27 1.90 11.71
N ASP A 74 1.96 1.75 10.60
CA ASP A 74 1.39 1.18 9.38
C ASP A 74 1.59 -0.34 9.30
N VAL A 75 1.11 -0.95 8.22
CA VAL A 75 1.13 -2.42 8.10
C VAL A 75 2.54 -2.97 8.09
N ASP A 76 3.53 -2.31 7.46
CA ASP A 76 4.89 -2.82 7.41
C ASP A 76 5.56 -2.73 8.79
N GLY A 77 5.38 -1.62 9.51
CA GLY A 77 5.84 -1.47 10.89
C GLY A 77 5.15 -2.43 11.86
N LEU A 78 3.84 -2.65 11.71
CA LEU A 78 3.08 -3.61 12.53
C LEU A 78 3.53 -5.05 12.29
N THR A 79 3.65 -5.47 11.03
CA THR A 79 4.02 -6.86 10.68
C THR A 79 5.47 -7.14 11.00
N SER A 80 6.38 -6.21 10.75
CA SER A 80 7.80 -6.35 11.12
C SER A 80 8.00 -6.46 12.62
N THR A 81 7.29 -5.64 13.42
CA THR A 81 7.28 -5.72 14.88
C THR A 81 6.73 -7.05 15.37
N ALA A 82 5.61 -7.53 14.78
CA ALA A 82 5.02 -8.82 15.12
C ALA A 82 5.97 -9.99 14.82
N ILE A 83 6.61 -10.00 13.65
CA ILE A 83 7.59 -11.03 13.24
C ILE A 83 8.75 -11.08 14.24
N LEU A 84 9.35 -9.93 14.57
CA LEU A 84 10.44 -9.85 15.53
C LEU A 84 9.98 -10.34 16.91
N TRP A 85 8.88 -9.80 17.43
CA TRP A 85 8.42 -10.11 18.77
C TRP A 85 8.02 -11.59 18.92
N GLN A 86 7.22 -12.13 18.00
CA GLN A 86 6.78 -13.53 18.06
C GLN A 86 7.95 -14.52 18.02
N SER A 87 9.01 -14.20 17.28
CA SER A 87 10.17 -15.07 17.13
C SER A 87 11.15 -14.96 18.29
N LEU A 88 11.30 -13.78 18.89
CA LEU A 88 12.33 -13.52 19.90
C LEU A 88 11.79 -13.63 21.34
N TYR A 89 10.51 -13.31 21.57
CA TYR A 89 9.89 -13.36 22.90
C TYR A 89 9.98 -14.74 23.59
N PRO A 90 9.81 -15.87 22.88
CA PRO A 90 10.00 -17.19 23.50
C PRO A 90 11.43 -17.46 24.00
N LEU A 91 12.42 -16.73 23.48
CA LEU A 91 13.83 -16.84 23.85
C LEU A 91 14.21 -15.89 24.99
N ASN A 92 13.50 -14.77 25.11
CA ASN A 92 13.68 -13.77 26.17
C ASN A 92 12.36 -13.04 26.44
N ASN A 93 11.72 -13.32 27.57
CA ASN A 93 10.42 -12.71 27.92
C ASN A 93 10.49 -11.23 28.34
N LYS A 94 11.69 -10.63 28.38
CA LYS A 94 11.90 -9.20 28.65
C LYS A 94 11.92 -8.34 27.39
N ILE A 95 11.38 -8.87 26.29
CA ILE A 95 11.23 -8.14 25.03
C ILE A 95 9.87 -7.46 25.00
N ILE A 96 9.87 -6.14 24.87
CA ILE A 96 8.66 -5.32 24.82
C ILE A 96 8.51 -4.75 23.40
N PRO A 97 7.40 -5.03 22.69
CA PRO A 97 7.08 -4.38 21.44
C PRO A 97 6.36 -3.06 21.71
N PHE A 98 6.61 -2.06 20.89
CA PHE A 98 5.97 -0.77 20.98
C PHE A 98 5.65 -0.25 19.56
N ILE A 99 4.43 0.23 19.37
CA ILE A 99 3.99 0.93 18.17
C ILE A 99 3.68 2.38 18.55
N PRO A 100 4.30 3.38 17.88
CA PRO A 100 4.07 4.79 18.20
C PRO A 100 2.65 5.21 17.83
N HIS A 101 2.07 6.11 18.64
CA HIS A 101 0.78 6.71 18.34
C HIS A 101 0.99 7.94 17.45
N ARG A 102 0.28 7.99 16.30
CA ARG A 102 0.47 9.02 15.27
C ARG A 102 0.38 10.46 15.79
N GLU A 103 -0.57 10.74 16.69
CA GLU A 103 -0.80 12.09 17.20
C GLU A 103 0.13 12.44 18.37
N ILE A 104 0.48 11.46 19.21
CA ILE A 104 1.30 11.68 20.43
C ILE A 104 2.78 11.64 20.09
N ASP A 105 3.22 10.65 19.34
CA ASP A 105 4.63 10.39 19.04
C ASP A 105 5.07 11.00 17.71
N GLY A 106 4.11 11.25 16.80
CA GLY A 106 4.39 11.75 15.46
C GLY A 106 4.89 10.65 14.51
N TYR A 107 5.56 11.05 13.44
CA TYR A 107 6.15 10.15 12.46
C TYR A 107 7.63 9.89 12.77
N GLY A 108 8.05 8.64 12.56
CA GLY A 108 9.42 8.18 12.73
C GLY A 108 9.84 8.07 14.21
N PHE A 109 11.09 7.68 14.41
CA PHE A 109 11.63 7.47 15.75
C PHE A 109 11.89 8.80 16.48
N LYS A 110 11.47 8.89 17.76
CA LYS A 110 11.68 10.03 18.65
C LYS A 110 12.25 9.57 20.00
N ALA A 111 13.30 10.25 20.47
CA ALA A 111 13.88 9.97 21.79
C ALA A 111 12.89 10.27 22.94
N SER A 112 11.99 11.24 22.75
CA SER A 112 10.93 11.55 23.73
C SER A 112 10.00 10.36 23.96
N SER A 113 9.58 9.67 22.90
CA SER A 113 8.74 8.48 22.98
C SER A 113 9.49 7.33 23.69
N PHE A 114 10.77 7.14 23.38
CA PHE A 114 11.61 6.16 24.06
C PHE A 114 11.68 6.42 25.58
N PHE A 115 11.97 7.67 26.02
CA PHE A 115 12.03 8.00 27.44
C PHE A 115 10.66 7.90 28.13
N ARG A 116 9.58 8.25 27.43
CA ARG A 116 8.22 8.07 27.93
C ARG A 116 7.94 6.59 28.23
N ILE A 117 8.26 5.67 27.31
CA ILE A 117 8.07 4.24 27.51
C ILE A 117 8.87 3.72 28.68
N GLN A 118 10.14 4.13 28.82
CA GLN A 118 10.96 3.75 29.99
C GLN A 118 10.28 4.17 31.30
N THR A 119 9.76 5.38 31.37
CA THR A 119 9.09 5.92 32.56
C THR A 119 7.77 5.18 32.84
N GLU A 120 6.91 5.05 31.83
CA GLU A 120 5.60 4.39 31.97
C GLU A 120 5.72 2.91 32.38
N LYS A 121 6.74 2.21 31.86
CA LYS A 121 6.98 0.80 32.17
C LYS A 121 7.86 0.59 33.39
N ASN A 122 8.51 1.65 33.88
CA ASN A 122 9.55 1.60 34.92
C ASN A 122 10.65 0.59 34.58
N ILE A 123 11.15 0.63 33.33
CA ILE A 123 12.13 -0.32 32.79
C ILE A 123 13.23 0.45 32.08
N GLU A 124 14.49 0.13 32.40
CA GLU A 124 15.63 0.52 31.59
C GLU A 124 15.89 -0.52 30.51
N PHE A 125 16.04 -0.06 29.26
CA PHE A 125 16.33 -0.93 28.12
C PHE A 125 17.82 -1.00 27.86
N ASP A 126 18.32 -2.21 27.63
CA ASP A 126 19.71 -2.49 27.29
C ASP A 126 19.94 -2.50 25.77
N LEU A 127 18.91 -2.89 25.00
CA LEU A 127 18.89 -2.89 23.53
C LEU A 127 17.62 -2.22 23.02
N LEU A 128 17.80 -1.27 22.10
CA LEU A 128 16.74 -0.72 21.27
C LEU A 128 16.87 -1.31 19.85
N ILE A 129 15.79 -1.93 19.37
CA ILE A 129 15.64 -2.36 17.98
C ILE A 129 14.59 -1.44 17.35
N THR A 130 14.95 -0.58 16.42
CA THR A 130 13.96 0.11 15.59
C THR A 130 13.70 -0.71 14.35
N VAL A 131 12.44 -0.81 13.93
CA VAL A 131 12.05 -1.51 12.71
C VAL A 131 11.05 -0.67 11.92
N ASP A 132 11.27 -0.58 10.60
CA ASP A 132 10.50 0.27 9.68
C ASP A 132 10.64 1.78 9.95
N ASN A 133 11.64 2.14 10.68
CA ASN A 133 12.05 3.52 10.97
C ASN A 133 13.46 3.53 11.53
N GLY A 134 14.03 4.75 11.66
CA GLY A 134 15.31 4.95 12.33
C GLY A 134 16.46 5.32 11.41
N ILE A 135 16.40 5.03 10.11
CA ILE A 135 17.52 5.30 9.18
C ILE A 135 17.92 6.79 9.10
N VAL A 136 17.00 7.70 9.43
CA VAL A 136 17.24 9.14 9.46
C VAL A 136 17.28 9.72 10.88
N ALA A 137 17.25 8.88 11.93
CA ALA A 137 17.07 9.29 13.32
C ALA A 137 18.37 9.45 14.13
N ASP A 138 19.53 9.66 13.50
CA ASP A 138 20.84 9.71 14.18
C ASP A 138 20.88 10.74 15.33
N ALA A 139 20.28 11.91 15.14
CA ALA A 139 20.19 12.94 16.18
C ALA A 139 19.34 12.50 17.39
N GLU A 140 18.28 11.70 17.16
CA GLU A 140 17.46 11.16 18.25
C GLU A 140 18.23 10.05 19.00
N PHE A 141 18.98 9.21 18.30
CA PHE A 141 19.85 8.21 18.94
C PHE A 141 20.97 8.84 19.75
N ALA A 142 21.54 9.96 19.30
CA ALA A 142 22.52 10.72 20.07
C ALA A 142 21.94 11.20 21.43
N LYS A 143 20.68 11.67 21.46
CA LYS A 143 20.00 12.07 22.69
C LYS A 143 19.82 10.89 23.67
N ILE A 144 19.53 9.69 23.14
CA ILE A 144 19.41 8.49 23.96
C ILE A 144 20.75 8.10 24.54
N LYS A 145 21.80 8.02 23.70
CA LYS A 145 23.15 7.65 24.15
C LYS A 145 23.75 8.64 25.13
N ALA A 146 23.40 9.91 25.02
CA ALA A 146 23.82 10.93 25.99
C ALA A 146 23.28 10.66 27.42
N LYS A 147 22.05 10.11 27.52
CA LYS A 147 21.43 9.75 28.81
C LYS A 147 21.75 8.31 29.24
N ASN A 148 21.82 7.38 28.27
CA ASN A 148 22.08 5.96 28.47
C ASN A 148 23.30 5.52 27.63
N PRO A 149 24.55 5.79 28.06
CA PRO A 149 25.75 5.52 27.26
C PRO A 149 25.95 4.03 26.92
N ASN A 150 25.42 3.14 27.75
CA ASN A 150 25.59 1.68 27.60
C ASN A 150 24.55 1.01 26.70
N ILE A 151 23.45 1.71 26.35
CA ILE A 151 22.41 1.15 25.48
C ILE A 151 22.98 0.80 24.10
N LYS A 152 22.58 -0.34 23.58
CA LYS A 152 22.87 -0.72 22.19
C LYS A 152 21.69 -0.43 21.30
N ILE A 153 21.96 -0.05 20.05
CA ILE A 153 20.94 0.36 19.09
C ILE A 153 21.14 -0.42 17.79
N LEU A 154 20.10 -1.16 17.39
CA LEU A 154 19.99 -1.82 16.10
C LEU A 154 18.89 -1.15 15.29
N VAL A 155 19.21 -0.76 14.05
CA VAL A 155 18.23 -0.24 13.09
C VAL A 155 17.98 -1.29 12.03
N ILE A 156 16.71 -1.63 11.78
CA ILE A 156 16.22 -2.48 10.70
C ILE A 156 15.28 -1.62 9.88
N ASP A 157 15.72 -1.17 8.69
CA ASP A 157 14.96 -0.18 7.93
C ASP A 157 15.17 -0.36 6.43
N HIS A 158 14.20 0.07 5.63
CA HIS A 158 14.24 0.01 4.18
C HIS A 158 14.14 1.38 3.50
N HIS A 159 13.85 2.43 4.25
CA HIS A 159 13.74 3.79 3.72
C HIS A 159 15.05 4.32 3.16
N ILE A 160 14.97 5.31 2.29
CA ILE A 160 16.15 5.95 1.70
C ILE A 160 16.93 6.69 2.80
N ALA A 161 18.20 6.34 2.95
CA ALA A 161 19.07 6.97 3.92
C ALA A 161 19.39 8.43 3.52
N ASN A 162 19.32 9.33 4.51
CA ASN A 162 19.78 10.72 4.34
C ASN A 162 20.93 10.99 5.32
N GLY A 163 22.16 10.62 4.89
CA GLY A 163 23.36 10.71 5.70
C GLY A 163 23.80 9.39 6.33
N LYS A 164 24.78 9.45 7.23
CA LYS A 164 25.32 8.28 7.93
C LYS A 164 24.82 8.24 9.37
N LEU A 165 24.36 7.09 9.81
CA LEU A 165 24.10 6.80 11.21
C LEU A 165 25.45 6.61 11.95
N LYS A 166 25.69 7.43 12.98
CA LYS A 166 26.91 7.39 13.81
C LYS A 166 26.64 6.81 15.20
N ASN A 167 25.39 6.93 15.65
CA ASN A 167 24.98 6.59 17.02
C ASN A 167 24.28 5.22 17.11
N VAL A 168 24.56 4.30 16.15
CA VAL A 168 24.01 2.95 16.12
C VAL A 168 25.11 1.89 16.26
N ASP A 169 24.78 0.76 16.87
CA ASP A 169 25.72 -0.36 17.06
C ASP A 169 25.63 -1.37 15.91
N ALA A 170 24.44 -1.51 15.30
CA ALA A 170 24.25 -2.32 14.11
C ALA A 170 23.16 -1.71 13.20
N LEU A 171 23.32 -1.94 11.89
CA LEU A 171 22.37 -1.56 10.86
C LEU A 171 22.11 -2.75 9.94
N TYR A 172 20.83 -3.08 9.72
CA TYR A 172 20.38 -4.03 8.72
C TYR A 172 19.39 -3.33 7.80
N HIS A 173 19.86 -2.98 6.60
CA HIS A 173 19.17 -2.04 5.72
C HIS A 173 19.25 -2.49 4.26
N SER A 174 18.12 -2.44 3.56
CA SER A 174 18.02 -2.56 2.12
C SER A 174 16.79 -1.82 1.63
N VAL A 175 16.89 -1.10 0.53
CA VAL A 175 15.78 -0.43 -0.15
C VAL A 175 15.05 -1.34 -1.14
N ASP A 176 15.50 -2.58 -1.31
CA ASP A 176 14.98 -3.52 -2.31
C ASP A 176 13.76 -4.30 -1.81
N THR A 177 13.44 -4.18 -0.52
CA THR A 177 12.31 -4.89 0.12
C THR A 177 11.82 -4.12 1.33
N SER A 178 10.68 -4.54 1.92
CA SER A 178 10.06 -3.91 3.09
C SER A 178 10.74 -4.28 4.41
N ALA A 179 10.46 -3.52 5.48
CA ALA A 179 10.96 -3.81 6.82
C ALA A 179 10.46 -5.16 7.36
N SER A 180 9.25 -5.59 7.03
CA SER A 180 8.71 -6.90 7.40
C SER A 180 9.51 -8.05 6.77
N ALA A 181 9.94 -7.89 5.52
CA ALA A 181 10.83 -8.86 4.88
C ALA A 181 12.21 -8.88 5.56
N LEU A 182 12.78 -7.72 5.87
CA LEU A 182 14.05 -7.63 6.62
C LEU A 182 13.93 -8.31 7.99
N ALA A 183 12.85 -8.04 8.73
CA ALA A 183 12.57 -8.69 10.01
C ALA A 183 12.50 -10.21 9.85
N TYR A 184 11.78 -10.72 8.83
CA TYR A 184 11.71 -12.15 8.51
C TYR A 184 13.09 -12.77 8.30
N PHE A 185 13.95 -12.15 7.49
CA PHE A 185 15.29 -12.69 7.22
C PHE A 185 16.21 -12.68 8.45
N ILE A 186 16.05 -11.71 9.34
CA ILE A 186 16.77 -11.71 10.62
C ILE A 186 16.30 -12.86 11.51
N VAL A 187 14.98 -13.01 11.71
CA VAL A 187 14.45 -13.97 12.68
C VAL A 187 14.60 -15.42 12.24
N LYS A 188 14.82 -15.71 10.97
CA LYS A 188 15.20 -17.06 10.50
C LYS A 188 16.45 -17.63 11.19
N ASN A 189 17.31 -16.76 11.72
CA ASN A 189 18.48 -17.21 12.51
C ASN A 189 18.12 -17.64 13.94
N PHE A 190 16.91 -17.34 14.41
CA PHE A 190 16.44 -17.60 15.79
C PHE A 190 15.27 -18.58 15.82
N SER A 191 14.44 -18.60 14.79
CA SER A 191 13.22 -19.41 14.74
C SER A 191 13.05 -20.06 13.36
N LYS A 192 12.74 -21.36 13.36
CA LYS A 192 12.35 -22.08 12.14
C LYS A 192 10.92 -21.75 11.69
N ASN A 193 10.12 -21.19 12.58
CA ASN A 193 8.69 -20.89 12.38
C ASN A 193 8.46 -19.37 12.21
N ALA A 194 9.38 -18.68 11.52
CA ALA A 194 9.18 -17.28 11.16
C ALA A 194 8.00 -17.15 10.20
N ASP A 195 7.05 -16.27 10.50
CA ASP A 195 5.79 -16.12 9.73
C ASP A 195 6.05 -15.36 8.42
N LEU A 196 6.09 -16.11 7.32
CA LEU A 196 6.28 -15.55 5.97
C LEU A 196 5.01 -14.85 5.45
N SER A 197 3.83 -15.23 5.97
CA SER A 197 2.57 -14.59 5.57
C SER A 197 2.49 -13.14 6.07
N LEU A 198 3.04 -12.84 7.25
CA LEU A 198 3.19 -11.47 7.75
C LEU A 198 4.19 -10.66 6.91
N ALA A 199 5.31 -11.27 6.50
CA ALA A 199 6.26 -10.60 5.61
C ALA A 199 5.63 -10.27 4.25
N ALA A 200 4.85 -11.20 3.66
CA ALA A 200 4.12 -10.97 2.42
C ALA A 200 3.10 -9.83 2.56
N LEU A 201 2.40 -9.77 3.69
CA LEU A 201 1.43 -8.71 3.97
C LEU A 201 2.11 -7.33 4.03
N GLY A 202 3.27 -7.20 4.73
CA GLY A 202 4.03 -5.96 4.76
C GLY A 202 4.56 -5.55 3.38
N VAL A 203 5.19 -6.48 2.64
CA VAL A 203 5.68 -6.24 1.27
C VAL A 203 4.60 -5.67 0.35
N VAL A 204 3.38 -6.25 0.38
CA VAL A 204 2.27 -5.79 -0.47
C VAL A 204 1.71 -4.45 0.02
N ALA A 205 1.55 -4.28 1.33
CA ALA A 205 0.96 -3.08 1.91
C ALA A 205 1.87 -1.86 1.76
N ASP A 206 3.19 -2.05 1.79
CA ASP A 206 4.21 -1.02 1.54
C ASP A 206 4.45 -0.78 0.04
N CYS A 207 3.63 -1.38 -0.82
CA CYS A 207 3.71 -1.17 -2.27
C CYS A 207 5.07 -1.53 -2.88
N GLN A 208 5.79 -2.50 -2.33
CA GLN A 208 7.07 -2.96 -2.88
C GLN A 208 6.88 -3.64 -4.25
N PRO A 209 7.82 -3.46 -5.19
CA PRO A 209 7.73 -4.11 -6.50
C PRO A 209 7.69 -5.64 -6.37
N LEU A 210 6.66 -6.30 -6.96
CA LEU A 210 6.46 -7.76 -6.91
C LEU A 210 7.33 -8.49 -7.93
N VAL A 211 8.64 -8.25 -7.84
CA VAL A 211 9.69 -8.89 -8.63
C VAL A 211 10.79 -9.41 -7.70
N GLY A 212 11.67 -10.29 -8.18
CA GLY A 212 12.79 -10.82 -7.39
C GLY A 212 12.37 -11.39 -6.03
N VAL A 213 13.06 -10.99 -4.96
CA VAL A 213 12.82 -11.47 -3.59
C VAL A 213 11.42 -11.14 -3.08
N ASN A 214 10.88 -9.97 -3.41
CA ASN A 214 9.54 -9.56 -2.99
C ASN A 214 8.47 -10.47 -3.60
N ARG A 215 8.61 -10.83 -4.89
CA ARG A 215 7.74 -11.80 -5.53
C ARG A 215 7.81 -13.16 -4.85
N SER A 216 9.02 -13.65 -4.55
CA SER A 216 9.22 -14.90 -3.83
C SER A 216 8.52 -14.88 -2.46
N ILE A 217 8.68 -13.80 -1.69
CA ILE A 217 8.02 -13.62 -0.38
C ILE A 217 6.50 -13.69 -0.53
N VAL A 218 5.93 -12.97 -1.52
CA VAL A 218 4.47 -12.89 -1.67
C VAL A 218 3.89 -14.21 -2.18
N VAL A 219 4.54 -14.92 -3.12
CA VAL A 219 4.08 -16.22 -3.61
C VAL A 219 4.07 -17.27 -2.49
N HIS A 220 5.18 -17.38 -1.76
CA HIS A 220 5.30 -18.37 -0.69
C HIS A 220 4.51 -17.98 0.56
N GLY A 221 4.45 -16.69 0.90
CA GLY A 221 3.65 -16.17 2.02
C GLY A 221 2.15 -16.30 1.81
N LEU A 222 1.65 -16.09 0.57
CA LEU A 222 0.26 -16.39 0.23
C LEU A 222 -0.04 -17.89 0.33
N THR A 223 0.91 -18.74 -0.04
CA THR A 223 0.75 -20.20 0.10
C THR A 223 0.67 -20.59 1.57
N GLU A 224 1.54 -20.06 2.42
CA GLU A 224 1.50 -20.26 3.87
C GLU A 224 0.18 -19.75 4.48
N LEU A 225 -0.25 -18.55 4.09
CA LEU A 225 -1.51 -17.95 4.57
C LEU A 225 -2.74 -18.78 4.21
N ARG A 226 -2.77 -19.41 3.04
CA ARG A 226 -3.87 -20.29 2.62
C ARG A 226 -3.89 -21.60 3.41
N LEU A 227 -2.71 -22.18 3.68
CA LEU A 227 -2.57 -23.48 4.32
C LEU A 227 -2.71 -23.40 5.84
N ASN A 228 -2.10 -22.39 6.47
CA ASN A 228 -2.00 -22.29 7.92
C ASN A 228 -2.01 -20.83 8.40
N PRO A 229 -3.11 -20.09 8.25
CA PRO A 229 -3.20 -18.72 8.73
C PRO A 229 -3.09 -18.67 10.27
N SER A 230 -2.32 -17.70 10.78
CA SER A 230 -2.31 -17.40 12.22
C SER A 230 -3.73 -17.04 12.71
N PRO A 231 -4.05 -17.24 14.01
CA PRO A 231 -5.40 -16.95 14.53
C PRO A 231 -5.88 -15.54 14.21
N GLY A 232 -5.00 -14.53 14.31
CA GLY A 232 -5.32 -13.14 13.99
C GLY A 232 -5.66 -12.93 12.52
N LEU A 233 -4.80 -13.41 11.62
CA LEU A 233 -5.03 -13.29 10.17
C LEU A 233 -6.26 -14.09 9.75
N LYS A 234 -6.49 -15.29 10.29
CA LYS A 234 -7.69 -16.09 10.02
C LYS A 234 -8.97 -15.32 10.35
N LYS A 235 -9.04 -14.72 11.55
CA LYS A 235 -10.22 -13.95 11.97
C LYS A 235 -10.42 -12.69 11.13
N LEU A 236 -9.33 -12.02 10.75
CA LEU A 236 -9.42 -10.86 9.88
C LEU A 236 -9.92 -11.21 8.47
N LEU A 237 -9.50 -12.37 7.93
CA LEU A 237 -9.99 -12.91 6.66
C LEU A 237 -11.48 -13.28 6.75
N GLU A 238 -11.90 -13.99 7.79
CA GLU A 238 -13.30 -14.35 8.03
C GLU A 238 -14.21 -13.10 8.05
N ILE A 239 -13.85 -12.07 8.83
CA ILE A 239 -14.67 -10.85 8.96
C ILE A 239 -14.67 -9.99 7.69
N SER A 240 -13.64 -10.13 6.85
CA SER A 240 -13.57 -9.46 5.54
C SER A 240 -14.26 -10.23 4.43
N SER A 241 -14.84 -11.40 4.73
CA SER A 241 -15.49 -12.31 3.76
C SER A 241 -14.54 -12.77 2.65
N ALA A 242 -13.25 -12.83 2.93
CA ALA A 242 -12.25 -13.31 1.99
C ALA A 242 -12.31 -14.84 1.86
N LYS A 243 -12.16 -15.34 0.63
CA LYS A 243 -12.08 -16.78 0.36
C LYS A 243 -10.62 -17.23 0.49
N ILE A 244 -10.31 -17.98 1.54
CA ILE A 244 -8.94 -18.34 1.91
C ILE A 244 -8.23 -19.11 0.77
N ASP A 245 -8.93 -19.98 0.07
CA ASP A 245 -8.41 -20.78 -1.05
C ASP A 245 -8.07 -19.94 -2.30
N GLN A 246 -8.61 -18.72 -2.42
CA GLN A 246 -8.47 -17.83 -3.56
C GLN A 246 -7.70 -16.54 -3.23
N LEU A 247 -7.05 -16.47 -2.06
CA LEU A 247 -6.31 -15.27 -1.65
C LEU A 247 -5.27 -14.85 -2.69
N SER A 248 -5.18 -13.56 -2.90
CA SER A 248 -4.25 -12.91 -3.82
C SER A 248 -3.52 -11.73 -3.15
N ALA A 249 -2.56 -11.14 -3.83
CA ALA A 249 -1.94 -9.90 -3.36
C ALA A 249 -2.97 -8.76 -3.22
N TYR A 250 -4.05 -8.77 -4.02
CA TYR A 250 -5.14 -7.82 -3.87
C TYR A 250 -5.78 -7.90 -2.47
N ASP A 251 -6.02 -9.10 -1.96
CA ASP A 251 -6.63 -9.30 -0.64
C ASP A 251 -5.71 -8.79 0.47
N LEU A 252 -4.40 -9.02 0.36
CA LEU A 252 -3.42 -8.45 1.28
C LEU A 252 -3.46 -6.92 1.28
N GLY A 253 -3.42 -6.29 0.10
CA GLY A 253 -3.35 -4.83 -0.05
C GLY A 253 -4.67 -4.09 0.16
N PHE A 254 -5.81 -4.71 -0.16
CA PHE A 254 -7.11 -4.03 -0.18
C PHE A 254 -8.15 -4.55 0.83
N LEU A 255 -7.95 -5.75 1.39
CA LEU A 255 -8.82 -6.26 2.44
C LEU A 255 -8.14 -6.23 3.82
N LEU A 256 -6.94 -6.81 3.95
CA LEU A 256 -6.25 -6.88 5.25
C LEU A 256 -5.55 -5.56 5.59
N GLY A 257 -4.74 -5.02 4.68
CA GLY A 257 -3.96 -3.81 4.89
C GLY A 257 -4.78 -2.61 5.38
N PRO A 258 -5.90 -2.26 4.73
CA PRO A 258 -6.74 -1.14 5.17
C PRO A 258 -7.33 -1.30 6.56
N ARG A 259 -7.64 -2.53 7.01
CA ARG A 259 -8.16 -2.82 8.36
C ARG A 259 -7.08 -2.61 9.43
N LEU A 260 -5.87 -3.09 9.17
CA LEU A 260 -4.72 -2.87 10.04
C LEU A 260 -4.35 -1.37 10.14
N ASN A 261 -4.29 -0.69 9.00
CA ASN A 261 -3.97 0.74 8.94
C ASN A 261 -5.04 1.65 9.55
N ALA A 262 -6.30 1.23 9.60
CA ALA A 262 -7.40 2.07 10.07
C ALA A 262 -7.26 2.45 11.54
N VAL A 263 -6.76 1.53 12.36
CA VAL A 263 -6.59 1.76 13.81
C VAL A 263 -5.54 2.84 14.04
N GLY A 264 -4.37 2.76 13.41
CA GLY A 264 -3.31 3.78 13.53
C GLY A 264 -3.69 5.16 12.95
N ARG A 265 -4.83 5.26 12.24
CA ARG A 265 -5.36 6.55 11.75
C ARG A 265 -6.38 7.18 12.68
N LEU A 266 -7.12 6.39 13.45
CA LEU A 266 -8.28 6.83 14.23
C LEU A 266 -8.14 6.54 15.73
N SER A 267 -7.18 5.69 16.14
CA SER A 267 -7.02 5.22 17.51
C SER A 267 -5.59 4.71 17.78
N ASP A 268 -5.42 3.95 18.85
CA ASP A 268 -4.15 3.32 19.26
C ASP A 268 -3.82 2.11 18.35
N PRO A 269 -2.72 2.13 17.59
CA PRO A 269 -2.32 1.06 16.70
C PRO A 269 -1.94 -0.26 17.42
N THR A 270 -1.79 -0.24 18.74
CA THR A 270 -1.45 -1.42 19.55
C THR A 270 -2.46 -2.56 19.36
N ASP A 271 -3.74 -2.27 19.12
CA ASP A 271 -4.74 -3.31 18.91
C ASP A 271 -4.52 -4.10 17.61
N ALA A 272 -3.94 -3.46 16.57
CA ALA A 272 -3.53 -4.17 15.36
C ALA A 272 -2.35 -5.12 15.65
N LEU A 273 -1.35 -4.67 16.41
CA LEU A 273 -0.25 -5.55 16.83
C LEU A 273 -0.77 -6.72 17.68
N ARG A 274 -1.69 -6.47 18.63
CA ARG A 274 -2.33 -7.52 19.44
C ARG A 274 -3.05 -8.55 18.60
N LEU A 275 -3.77 -8.12 17.56
CA LEU A 275 -4.40 -9.04 16.61
C LEU A 275 -3.36 -9.94 15.94
N LEU A 276 -2.30 -9.36 15.36
CA LEU A 276 -1.26 -10.10 14.65
C LEU A 276 -0.53 -11.10 15.58
N CYS A 277 -0.39 -10.76 16.87
CA CYS A 277 0.27 -11.58 17.88
C CYS A 277 -0.67 -12.49 18.67
N SER A 278 -1.98 -12.49 18.38
CA SER A 278 -2.97 -13.34 19.08
C SER A 278 -2.69 -14.82 18.87
N ARG A 279 -2.69 -15.58 19.98
CA ARG A 279 -2.41 -17.03 19.98
C ARG A 279 -3.67 -17.90 20.05
N ASN A 280 -4.81 -17.30 20.34
CA ASN A 280 -6.09 -18.00 20.47
C ASN A 280 -7.21 -17.28 19.69
N SER A 281 -8.24 -18.05 19.34
CA SER A 281 -9.34 -17.57 18.49
C SER A 281 -10.23 -16.52 19.16
N LEU A 282 -10.38 -16.55 20.50
CA LEU A 282 -11.24 -15.59 21.21
C LEU A 282 -10.62 -14.19 21.21
N GLU A 283 -9.34 -14.12 21.53
CA GLU A 283 -8.58 -12.87 21.50
C GLU A 283 -8.52 -12.31 20.09
N ALA A 284 -8.23 -13.15 19.09
CA ALA A 284 -8.21 -12.77 17.68
C ALA A 284 -9.56 -12.23 17.20
N ASP A 285 -10.67 -12.87 17.59
CA ASP A 285 -12.03 -12.41 17.23
C ASP A 285 -12.34 -11.02 17.80
N LYS A 286 -11.96 -10.78 19.07
CA LYS A 286 -12.11 -9.47 19.71
C LYS A 286 -11.41 -8.38 18.91
N TYR A 287 -10.12 -8.54 18.62
CA TYR A 287 -9.35 -7.50 17.92
C TYR A 287 -9.73 -7.39 16.45
N ALA A 288 -10.08 -8.48 15.76
CA ALA A 288 -10.56 -8.43 14.38
C ALA A 288 -11.84 -7.60 14.25
N LYS A 289 -12.79 -7.72 15.20
CA LYS A 289 -14.00 -6.89 15.25
C LYS A 289 -13.68 -5.42 15.48
N ILE A 290 -12.75 -5.11 16.38
CA ILE A 290 -12.29 -3.74 16.64
C ILE A 290 -11.70 -3.13 15.34
N LEU A 291 -10.80 -3.83 14.69
CA LEU A 291 -10.15 -3.34 13.46
C LEU A 291 -11.16 -3.16 12.33
N ASN A 292 -12.10 -4.07 12.18
CA ASN A 292 -13.15 -3.95 11.16
C ASN A 292 -14.07 -2.75 11.42
N SER A 293 -14.41 -2.48 12.68
CA SER A 293 -15.20 -1.30 13.08
C SER A 293 -14.48 0.00 12.73
N PHE A 294 -13.18 0.12 13.08
CA PHE A 294 -12.38 1.30 12.72
C PHE A 294 -12.22 1.45 11.20
N ASN A 295 -12.09 0.34 10.47
CA ASN A 295 -12.01 0.41 9.01
C ASN A 295 -13.33 0.91 8.40
N GLN A 296 -14.50 0.48 8.93
CA GLN A 296 -15.79 1.00 8.50
C GLN A 296 -15.92 2.50 8.80
N GLN A 297 -15.60 2.90 10.03
CA GLN A 297 -15.61 4.32 10.43
C GLN A 297 -14.69 5.17 9.53
N ARG A 298 -13.48 4.68 9.24
CA ARG A 298 -12.55 5.36 8.32
C ARG A 298 -13.14 5.50 6.91
N GLN A 299 -13.84 4.47 6.39
CA GLN A 299 -14.49 4.52 5.08
C GLN A 299 -15.62 5.55 5.04
N ASP A 300 -16.44 5.59 6.09
CA ASP A 300 -17.57 6.52 6.19
C ASP A 300 -17.07 7.97 6.29
N LEU A 301 -16.11 8.24 7.17
CA LEU A 301 -15.45 9.55 7.28
C LEU A 301 -14.79 9.99 5.96
N GLN A 302 -14.11 9.06 5.28
CA GLN A 302 -13.48 9.36 4.00
C GLN A 302 -14.51 9.71 2.92
N LYS A 303 -15.62 8.98 2.85
CA LYS A 303 -16.71 9.23 1.89
C LYS A 303 -17.33 10.60 2.13
N GLU A 304 -17.74 10.88 3.36
CA GLU A 304 -18.34 12.15 3.75
C GLU A 304 -17.41 13.33 3.45
N SER A 305 -16.12 13.20 3.79
CA SER A 305 -15.12 14.23 3.54
C SER A 305 -14.89 14.49 2.04
N ILE A 306 -14.90 13.43 1.21
CA ILE A 306 -14.78 13.58 -0.24
C ILE A 306 -16.02 14.26 -0.82
N ASP A 307 -17.23 13.85 -0.40
CA ASP A 307 -18.48 14.43 -0.87
C ASP A 307 -18.60 15.92 -0.49
N ASN A 308 -18.06 16.31 0.67
CA ASN A 308 -17.96 17.70 1.09
C ASN A 308 -16.92 18.48 0.30
N ALA A 309 -15.73 17.92 0.11
CA ALA A 309 -14.66 18.57 -0.66
C ALA A 309 -15.09 18.82 -2.12
N ASP A 310 -15.76 17.85 -2.74
CA ASP A 310 -16.23 17.93 -4.14
C ASP A 310 -17.11 19.16 -4.42
N LYS A 311 -17.90 19.61 -3.44
CA LYS A 311 -18.78 20.78 -3.60
C LYS A 311 -18.02 22.10 -3.82
N ASN A 312 -16.77 22.17 -3.36
CA ASN A 312 -15.97 23.39 -3.31
C ASN A 312 -14.73 23.36 -4.25
N ILE A 313 -14.61 22.34 -5.11
CA ILE A 313 -13.46 22.19 -6.01
C ILE A 313 -13.62 23.05 -7.27
N ASP A 314 -12.65 23.95 -7.50
CA ASP A 314 -12.48 24.65 -8.77
C ASP A 314 -11.25 24.09 -9.52
N ILE A 315 -11.50 23.28 -10.54
CA ILE A 315 -10.46 22.66 -11.38
C ILE A 315 -9.70 23.65 -12.29
N LYS A 316 -10.20 24.89 -12.44
CA LYS A 316 -9.53 25.93 -13.26
C LYS A 316 -8.15 26.30 -12.68
N ASN A 317 -7.98 26.16 -11.37
CA ASN A 317 -6.71 26.45 -10.68
C ASN A 317 -5.61 25.40 -10.95
N LYS A 318 -5.90 24.31 -11.70
CA LYS A 318 -4.95 23.22 -12.00
C LYS A 318 -4.35 22.52 -10.78
N ILE A 319 -4.89 22.77 -9.61
CA ILE A 319 -4.61 22.12 -8.33
C ILE A 319 -5.89 22.12 -7.50
N ILE A 320 -6.12 21.03 -6.78
CA ILE A 320 -7.19 20.95 -5.79
C ILE A 320 -6.64 21.44 -4.46
N PHE A 321 -7.30 22.42 -3.85
CA PHE A 321 -6.93 22.94 -2.55
C PHE A 321 -8.18 23.05 -1.67
N VAL A 322 -8.24 22.25 -0.62
CA VAL A 322 -9.37 22.24 0.32
C VAL A 322 -8.83 22.27 1.76
N ALA A 323 -9.34 23.19 2.56
CA ALA A 323 -9.02 23.31 3.96
C ALA A 323 -10.32 23.38 4.76
N ASP A 324 -10.56 22.40 5.61
CA ASP A 324 -11.78 22.27 6.39
C ASP A 324 -11.53 21.48 7.68
N ASP A 325 -12.56 21.29 8.51
CA ASP A 325 -12.51 20.48 9.73
C ASP A 325 -12.52 18.98 9.41
N TYR A 326 -11.37 18.50 8.93
CA TYR A 326 -11.15 17.08 8.61
C TYR A 326 -10.40 16.36 9.73
N ASN A 327 -10.62 15.05 9.84
CA ASN A 327 -9.75 14.22 10.69
C ASN A 327 -8.33 14.12 10.07
N PRO A 328 -7.27 14.51 10.80
CA PRO A 328 -5.89 14.52 10.29
C PRO A 328 -5.40 13.13 9.82
N GLY A 329 -5.95 12.04 10.39
CA GLY A 329 -5.59 10.66 10.02
C GLY A 329 -6.02 10.24 8.61
N ILE A 330 -7.01 10.94 8.00
CA ILE A 330 -7.56 10.56 6.69
C ILE A 330 -7.29 11.57 5.56
N ILE A 331 -6.76 12.77 5.84
CA ILE A 331 -6.53 13.81 4.81
C ILE A 331 -5.68 13.30 3.64
N GLY A 332 -4.70 12.42 3.89
CA GLY A 332 -3.90 11.81 2.85
C GLY A 332 -4.69 10.85 1.94
N LEU A 333 -5.74 10.21 2.46
CA LEU A 333 -6.65 9.35 1.69
C LEU A 333 -7.60 10.20 0.83
N ILE A 334 -8.08 11.31 1.38
CA ILE A 334 -8.92 12.29 0.65
C ILE A 334 -8.10 12.86 -0.50
N ALA A 335 -6.87 13.35 -0.22
CA ALA A 335 -5.98 13.89 -1.23
C ALA A 335 -5.73 12.89 -2.38
N GLY A 336 -5.40 11.62 -2.04
CA GLY A 336 -5.18 10.58 -3.03
C GLY A 336 -6.39 10.34 -3.92
N ARG A 337 -7.57 10.27 -3.32
CA ARG A 337 -8.82 10.03 -4.06
C ARG A 337 -9.20 11.18 -4.98
N LEU A 338 -9.00 12.42 -4.53
CA LEU A 338 -9.28 13.59 -5.35
C LEU A 338 -8.26 13.73 -6.50
N THR A 339 -6.98 13.46 -6.23
CA THR A 339 -5.95 13.41 -7.29
C THR A 339 -6.30 12.37 -8.36
N GLU A 340 -6.72 11.17 -7.97
CA GLU A 340 -7.16 10.12 -8.89
C GLU A 340 -8.39 10.53 -9.71
N LYS A 341 -9.40 11.13 -9.04
CA LYS A 341 -10.66 11.52 -9.68
C LYS A 341 -10.47 12.62 -10.71
N TYR A 342 -9.67 13.64 -10.37
CA TYR A 342 -9.54 14.85 -11.20
C TYR A 342 -8.26 14.87 -12.05
N SER A 343 -7.35 13.92 -11.86
CA SER A 343 -6.01 13.91 -12.49
C SER A 343 -5.26 15.23 -12.29
N LEU A 344 -5.37 15.81 -11.09
CA LEU A 344 -4.71 17.05 -10.67
C LEU A 344 -4.00 16.85 -9.34
N PRO A 345 -2.91 17.58 -9.06
CA PRO A 345 -2.34 17.62 -7.71
C PRO A 345 -3.38 18.10 -6.71
N SER A 346 -3.35 17.56 -5.49
CA SER A 346 -4.29 17.93 -4.42
C SER A 346 -3.57 18.25 -3.11
N VAL A 347 -4.09 19.24 -2.41
CA VAL A 347 -3.68 19.69 -1.07
C VAL A 347 -4.92 19.69 -0.19
N ILE A 348 -4.92 18.87 0.85
CA ILE A 348 -6.01 18.79 1.82
C ILE A 348 -5.46 19.15 3.19
N ILE A 349 -6.13 20.07 3.88
CA ILE A 349 -5.71 20.60 5.18
C ILE A 349 -6.82 20.39 6.21
N ALA A 350 -6.45 19.79 7.34
CA ALA A 350 -7.28 19.68 8.53
C ALA A 350 -7.07 20.88 9.44
N LYS A 351 -8.12 21.70 9.65
CA LYS A 351 -8.09 22.98 10.38
C LYS A 351 -8.50 22.87 11.87
N ASN A 352 -8.19 21.77 12.53
CA ASN A 352 -8.69 21.46 13.87
C ASN A 352 -7.86 22.09 15.02
N SER A 353 -6.83 22.86 14.71
CA SER A 353 -5.93 23.44 15.70
C SER A 353 -5.18 24.64 15.12
N GLU A 354 -4.56 25.45 16.01
CA GLU A 354 -3.72 26.60 15.60
C GLU A 354 -2.61 26.20 14.61
N VAL A 355 -2.10 24.97 14.73
CA VAL A 355 -1.15 24.35 13.78
C VAL A 355 -1.87 23.27 13.00
N ALA A 356 -2.42 23.64 11.86
CA ALA A 356 -3.13 22.74 10.94
C ALA A 356 -2.20 21.67 10.32
N LYS A 357 -2.75 20.50 10.02
CA LYS A 357 -2.05 19.41 9.33
C LYS A 357 -2.48 19.36 7.86
N GLY A 358 -1.51 19.31 6.94
CA GLY A 358 -1.76 19.20 5.52
C GLY A 358 -1.18 17.93 4.92
N SER A 359 -1.86 17.40 3.91
CA SER A 359 -1.38 16.29 3.09
C SER A 359 -1.60 16.59 1.62
N CYS A 360 -0.58 16.29 0.82
CA CYS A 360 -0.59 16.46 -0.64
C CYS A 360 -0.46 15.12 -1.34
N ARG A 361 -1.09 15.05 -2.52
CA ARG A 361 -0.83 14.00 -3.51
C ARG A 361 -0.61 14.66 -4.86
N SER A 362 0.19 14.02 -5.70
CA SER A 362 0.58 14.59 -6.99
C SER A 362 0.35 13.63 -8.15
N ILE A 363 0.41 14.19 -9.34
CA ILE A 363 0.46 13.49 -10.60
C ILE A 363 1.93 13.33 -11.04
N PRO A 364 2.25 12.39 -11.94
CA PRO A 364 3.64 12.13 -12.35
C PRO A 364 4.38 13.36 -12.88
N GLU A 365 3.67 14.30 -13.49
CA GLU A 365 4.24 15.50 -14.10
C GLU A 365 4.65 16.58 -13.10
N VAL A 366 4.32 16.41 -11.81
CA VAL A 366 4.52 17.43 -10.78
C VAL A 366 5.26 16.86 -9.57
N ASN A 367 6.46 17.35 -9.31
CA ASN A 367 7.18 17.09 -8.07
C ASN A 367 6.65 18.01 -6.95
N ILE A 368 5.67 17.52 -6.17
CA ILE A 368 4.95 18.35 -5.20
C ILE A 368 5.83 18.85 -4.06
N ILE A 369 6.79 18.05 -3.58
CA ILE A 369 7.67 18.47 -2.48
C ILE A 369 8.59 19.62 -2.89
N GLU A 370 9.08 19.65 -4.14
CA GLU A 370 9.87 20.78 -4.64
C GLU A 370 9.02 22.05 -4.77
N VAL A 371 7.76 21.91 -5.19
CA VAL A 371 6.84 23.05 -5.25
C VAL A 371 6.62 23.64 -3.86
N LEU A 372 6.32 22.80 -2.86
CA LEU A 372 6.09 23.24 -1.49
C LEU A 372 7.35 23.87 -0.86
N ARG A 373 8.54 23.33 -1.12
CA ARG A 373 9.82 23.87 -0.64
C ARG A 373 10.06 25.32 -1.09
N LYS A 374 9.51 25.77 -2.22
CA LYS A 374 9.57 27.19 -2.65
C LYS A 374 8.88 28.13 -1.66
N PHE A 375 7.97 27.59 -0.86
CA PHE A 375 7.17 28.32 0.13
C PHE A 375 7.51 27.89 1.57
N SER A 376 8.70 27.35 1.80
CA SER A 376 9.13 26.73 3.07
C SER A 376 8.88 27.59 4.30
N LYS A 377 8.96 28.94 4.19
CA LYS A 377 8.73 29.88 5.29
C LYS A 377 7.29 29.87 5.86
N LEU A 378 6.32 29.30 5.14
CA LEU A 378 4.93 29.19 5.59
C LEU A 378 4.70 27.98 6.49
N PHE A 379 5.57 26.99 6.45
CA PHE A 379 5.40 25.73 7.15
C PHE A 379 6.14 25.70 8.50
N VAL A 380 5.54 25.05 9.48
CA VAL A 380 6.19 24.67 10.74
C VAL A 380 7.06 23.42 10.52
N ASP A 381 6.55 22.49 9.70
CA ASP A 381 7.23 21.27 9.31
C ASP A 381 6.79 20.87 7.90
N LEU A 382 7.70 20.29 7.10
CA LEU A 382 7.46 19.89 5.72
C LEU A 382 8.34 18.69 5.35
N GLY A 383 7.72 17.60 4.91
CA GLY A 383 8.41 16.40 4.45
C GLY A 383 7.66 15.69 3.33
N GLY A 384 8.37 14.84 2.59
CA GLY A 384 7.74 14.06 1.52
C GLY A 384 8.68 13.76 0.36
N HIS A 385 8.09 13.25 -0.71
CA HIS A 385 8.72 12.84 -1.96
C HIS A 385 7.93 13.39 -3.17
N PRO A 386 8.39 13.19 -4.43
CA PRO A 386 7.73 13.80 -5.60
C PRO A 386 6.22 13.57 -5.70
N GLY A 387 5.73 12.39 -5.36
CA GLY A 387 4.31 12.02 -5.49
C GLY A 387 3.43 12.38 -4.29
N ALA A 388 4.03 12.67 -3.10
CA ALA A 388 3.27 12.92 -1.88
C ALA A 388 4.06 13.74 -0.87
N ALA A 389 3.40 14.64 -0.15
CA ALA A 389 4.00 15.41 0.93
C ALA A 389 3.05 15.59 2.10
N GLY A 390 3.62 15.72 3.30
CA GLY A 390 2.92 16.11 4.51
C GLY A 390 3.53 17.38 5.11
N PHE A 391 2.73 18.18 5.77
CA PHE A 391 3.21 19.41 6.41
C PHE A 391 2.36 19.82 7.61
N SER A 392 2.96 20.69 8.43
CA SER A 392 2.26 21.45 9.46
C SER A 392 2.33 22.93 9.14
N ILE A 393 1.24 23.66 9.29
CA ILE A 393 1.12 25.07 8.93
C ILE A 393 0.29 25.83 9.96
N LEU A 394 0.66 27.07 10.30
CA LEU A 394 -0.19 27.93 11.11
C LEU A 394 -1.47 28.28 10.34
N ASP A 395 -2.64 28.22 10.97
CA ASP A 395 -3.94 28.46 10.31
C ASP A 395 -3.96 29.79 9.55
N LYS A 396 -3.38 30.85 10.13
CA LYS A 396 -3.24 32.18 9.50
C LYS A 396 -2.48 32.20 8.18
N ASN A 397 -1.62 31.20 7.91
CA ASN A 397 -0.80 31.12 6.69
C ASN A 397 -1.50 30.34 5.56
N ILE A 398 -2.63 29.67 5.84
CA ILE A 398 -3.36 28.86 4.85
C ILE A 398 -3.81 29.68 3.63
N PRO A 399 -4.42 30.88 3.80
CA PRO A 399 -4.84 31.70 2.65
C PRO A 399 -3.66 32.14 1.77
N GLU A 400 -2.50 32.44 2.37
CA GLU A 400 -1.31 32.81 1.61
C GLU A 400 -0.75 31.62 0.83
N LEU A 401 -0.70 30.42 1.43
CA LEU A 401 -0.28 29.20 0.75
C LEU A 401 -1.20 28.90 -0.45
N GLN A 402 -2.52 28.98 -0.27
CA GLN A 402 -3.50 28.79 -1.34
C GLN A 402 -3.25 29.74 -2.51
N LYS A 403 -3.13 31.04 -2.24
CA LYS A 403 -2.86 32.05 -3.27
C LYS A 403 -1.56 31.76 -4.03
N LYS A 404 -0.48 31.41 -3.32
CA LYS A 404 0.81 31.11 -3.92
C LYS A 404 0.76 29.84 -4.80
N LEU A 405 0.08 28.80 -4.35
CA LEU A 405 -0.09 27.57 -5.12
C LEU A 405 -0.95 27.81 -6.36
N PHE A 406 -2.06 28.52 -6.27
CA PHE A 406 -2.89 28.84 -7.43
C PHE A 406 -2.12 29.64 -8.48
N ASN A 407 -1.36 30.65 -8.07
CA ASN A 407 -0.50 31.42 -8.98
C ASN A 407 0.59 30.54 -9.62
N TYR A 408 1.20 29.64 -8.84
CA TYR A 408 2.22 28.73 -9.37
C TYR A 408 1.64 27.79 -10.43
N PHE A 409 0.54 27.12 -10.12
CA PHE A 409 -0.05 26.13 -11.01
C PHE A 409 -0.73 26.74 -12.24
N SER A 410 -1.34 27.91 -12.12
CA SER A 410 -1.89 28.65 -13.25
C SER A 410 -0.85 29.04 -14.30
N THR A 411 0.40 29.25 -13.89
CA THR A 411 1.51 29.62 -14.80
C THR A 411 2.28 28.40 -15.33
N HIS A 412 2.54 27.38 -14.48
CA HIS A 412 3.40 26.24 -14.82
C HIS A 412 2.67 25.07 -15.47
N LEU A 413 1.35 24.96 -15.26
CA LEU A 413 0.50 23.93 -15.89
C LEU A 413 -0.46 24.48 -16.94
N LEU A 414 -0.14 25.62 -17.56
CA LEU A 414 -1.00 26.25 -18.58
C LEU A 414 -1.39 25.28 -19.72
N LYS A 415 -0.45 24.46 -20.18
CA LYS A 415 -0.66 23.48 -21.27
C LYS A 415 -1.11 22.10 -20.77
N TYR A 416 -1.21 21.89 -19.46
CA TYR A 416 -1.65 20.62 -18.91
C TYR A 416 -3.16 20.46 -19.09
N SER A 417 -3.55 19.56 -19.96
CA SER A 417 -4.92 19.06 -19.97
C SER A 417 -4.95 17.81 -19.09
N ALA A 418 -5.84 17.78 -18.12
CA ALA A 418 -6.06 16.61 -17.28
C ALA A 418 -6.57 15.43 -18.13
N GLN A 419 -5.63 14.77 -18.82
CA GLN A 419 -5.93 13.67 -19.74
C GLN A 419 -5.57 12.37 -19.05
N LYS A 420 -6.55 11.53 -18.78
CA LYS A 420 -6.32 10.22 -18.18
C LYS A 420 -5.54 9.36 -19.17
N SER A 421 -4.31 8.99 -18.80
CA SER A 421 -3.47 8.08 -19.59
C SER A 421 -3.60 6.66 -19.05
N ILE A 422 -3.89 5.70 -19.91
CA ILE A 422 -3.98 4.27 -19.56
C ILE A 422 -2.93 3.51 -20.36
N ILE A 423 -2.06 2.80 -19.66
CA ILE A 423 -1.08 1.89 -20.26
C ILE A 423 -1.78 0.57 -20.55
N VAL A 424 -1.67 0.07 -21.77
CA VAL A 424 -2.32 -1.14 -22.26
C VAL A 424 -1.26 -2.06 -22.85
N ASP A 425 -1.30 -3.34 -22.52
CA ASP A 425 -0.30 -4.32 -22.99
C ASP A 425 -0.35 -4.52 -24.51
N ALA A 426 -1.53 -4.70 -25.07
CA ALA A 426 -1.74 -4.91 -26.50
C ALA A 426 -3.23 -4.73 -26.87
N LYS A 427 -3.53 -4.74 -28.17
CA LYS A 427 -4.89 -4.98 -28.66
C LYS A 427 -5.21 -6.47 -28.55
N MET A 428 -6.46 -6.82 -28.27
CA MET A 428 -6.93 -8.20 -28.23
C MET A 428 -8.27 -8.32 -28.95
N ASP A 429 -8.33 -9.28 -29.85
CA ASP A 429 -9.59 -9.63 -30.52
C ASP A 429 -10.49 -10.43 -29.57
N ILE A 430 -11.79 -10.27 -29.68
CA ILE A 430 -12.78 -10.96 -28.83
C ILE A 430 -12.65 -12.49 -28.93
N SER A 431 -12.24 -13.03 -30.06
CA SER A 431 -12.03 -14.47 -30.29
C SER A 431 -10.86 -15.05 -29.46
N ALA A 432 -9.95 -14.20 -29.01
CA ALA A 432 -8.84 -14.61 -28.13
C ALA A 432 -9.25 -14.78 -26.65
N ILE A 433 -10.48 -14.43 -26.29
CA ILE A 433 -11.01 -14.61 -24.95
C ILE A 433 -11.35 -16.08 -24.73
N ASN A 434 -10.47 -16.82 -24.08
CA ASN A 434 -10.63 -18.25 -23.79
C ASN A 434 -9.93 -18.64 -22.48
N LEU A 435 -10.26 -19.82 -21.98
CA LEU A 435 -9.71 -20.34 -20.71
C LEU A 435 -8.19 -20.55 -20.74
N LYS A 436 -7.61 -20.85 -21.92
CA LYS A 436 -6.17 -21.03 -22.07
C LYS A 436 -5.43 -19.73 -21.81
N ASN A 437 -5.88 -18.61 -22.39
CA ASN A 437 -5.29 -17.30 -22.20
C ASN A 437 -5.53 -16.76 -20.78
N ILE A 438 -6.69 -17.04 -20.17
CA ILE A 438 -6.95 -16.69 -18.75
C ILE A 438 -5.97 -17.43 -17.84
N LYS A 439 -5.76 -18.74 -18.02
CA LYS A 439 -4.80 -19.52 -17.23
C LYS A 439 -3.37 -19.02 -17.41
N LEU A 440 -2.99 -18.66 -18.64
CA LEU A 440 -1.68 -18.09 -18.93
C LEU A 440 -1.48 -16.75 -18.20
N ILE A 441 -2.46 -15.85 -18.26
CA ILE A 441 -2.39 -14.57 -17.54
C ILE A 441 -2.30 -14.80 -16.03
N LYS A 442 -3.08 -15.73 -15.47
CA LYS A 442 -3.00 -16.11 -14.05
C LYS A 442 -1.65 -16.67 -13.63
N SER A 443 -0.88 -17.29 -14.53
CA SER A 443 0.47 -17.75 -14.21
C SER A 443 1.46 -16.61 -13.92
N LEU A 444 1.13 -15.38 -14.28
CA LEU A 444 1.91 -14.19 -13.97
C LEU A 444 1.62 -13.63 -12.56
N GLU A 445 0.59 -14.12 -11.84
CA GLU A 445 0.31 -13.71 -10.47
C GLU A 445 1.50 -14.00 -9.52
N PRO A 446 1.62 -13.24 -8.43
CA PRO A 446 0.78 -12.15 -7.92
C PRO A 446 0.99 -10.83 -8.68
N PHE A 447 -0.12 -10.11 -8.94
CA PHE A 447 -0.08 -8.79 -9.54
C PHE A 447 0.03 -7.70 -8.47
N GLY A 448 0.74 -6.61 -8.80
CA GLY A 448 0.97 -5.46 -7.96
C GLY A 448 1.96 -4.48 -8.59
N ILE A 449 2.62 -3.67 -7.78
CA ILE A 449 3.67 -2.77 -8.27
C ILE A 449 4.78 -3.60 -8.92
N GLY A 450 5.33 -3.14 -10.04
CA GLY A 450 6.36 -3.85 -10.83
C GLY A 450 5.85 -5.04 -11.65
N ASN A 451 4.66 -5.56 -11.36
CA ASN A 451 3.99 -6.62 -12.13
C ASN A 451 2.48 -6.32 -12.22
N SER A 452 2.10 -5.35 -13.01
CA SER A 452 0.68 -4.99 -13.20
C SER A 452 -0.09 -6.13 -13.89
N GLN A 453 -1.38 -6.28 -13.53
CA GLN A 453 -2.26 -7.20 -14.25
C GLN A 453 -2.34 -6.81 -15.74
N PRO A 454 -2.22 -7.76 -16.68
CA PRO A 454 -2.31 -7.48 -18.11
C PRO A 454 -3.62 -6.84 -18.50
N LEU A 455 -3.53 -5.72 -19.20
CA LEU A 455 -4.66 -4.90 -19.63
C LEU A 455 -4.69 -4.82 -21.15
N PHE A 456 -5.85 -5.05 -21.74
CA PHE A 456 -6.02 -5.09 -23.19
C PHE A 456 -7.08 -4.09 -23.66
N VAL A 457 -6.96 -3.64 -24.90
CA VAL A 457 -8.02 -2.90 -25.60
C VAL A 457 -8.71 -3.84 -26.60
N PHE A 458 -10.03 -3.87 -26.52
CA PHE A 458 -10.94 -4.58 -27.42
C PHE A 458 -11.69 -3.54 -28.21
N GLU A 459 -11.63 -3.63 -29.53
CA GLU A 459 -12.24 -2.65 -30.46
C GLU A 459 -13.45 -3.25 -31.16
N ASN A 460 -14.36 -2.40 -31.62
CA ASN A 460 -15.54 -2.77 -32.43
C ASN A 460 -16.46 -3.80 -31.78
N LEU A 461 -16.68 -3.70 -30.45
CA LEU A 461 -17.57 -4.59 -29.73
C LEU A 461 -19.02 -4.08 -29.82
N VAL A 462 -19.94 -4.93 -30.24
CA VAL A 462 -21.37 -4.59 -30.31
C VAL A 462 -22.05 -4.89 -28.97
N ILE A 463 -22.77 -3.91 -28.42
CA ILE A 463 -23.56 -4.07 -27.19
C ILE A 463 -24.80 -4.91 -27.49
N GLU A 464 -24.90 -6.11 -26.93
CA GLU A 464 -26.07 -7.01 -27.05
C GLU A 464 -27.08 -6.82 -25.93
N SER A 465 -26.59 -6.52 -24.72
CA SER A 465 -27.45 -6.22 -23.56
C SER A 465 -26.70 -5.40 -22.53
N LYS A 466 -27.47 -4.69 -21.69
CA LYS A 466 -26.96 -3.93 -20.54
C LYS A 466 -27.83 -4.12 -19.31
N LYS A 467 -27.22 -4.15 -18.11
CA LYS A 467 -27.92 -4.33 -16.84
C LYS A 467 -27.12 -3.70 -15.71
N LEU A 468 -27.80 -3.00 -14.81
CA LEU A 468 -27.20 -2.53 -13.54
C LEU A 468 -27.13 -3.68 -12.52
N LEU A 469 -26.03 -3.72 -11.75
CA LEU A 469 -25.77 -4.73 -10.72
C LEU A 469 -25.46 -4.09 -9.37
N GLY A 470 -25.60 -4.92 -8.32
CA GLY A 470 -25.37 -4.55 -6.93
C GLY A 470 -26.62 -3.98 -6.24
N GLN A 471 -26.64 -4.00 -4.92
CA GLN A 471 -27.78 -3.50 -4.13
C GLN A 471 -28.08 -2.00 -4.41
N THR A 472 -27.01 -1.23 -4.66
CA THR A 472 -27.10 0.21 -4.99
C THR A 472 -27.13 0.48 -6.48
N GLN A 473 -27.22 -0.55 -7.33
CA GLN A 473 -27.17 -0.45 -8.80
C GLN A 473 -25.99 0.38 -9.33
N SER A 474 -24.85 0.36 -8.63
CA SER A 474 -23.67 1.17 -8.93
C SER A 474 -22.73 0.54 -9.95
N HIS A 475 -22.98 -0.69 -10.40
CA HIS A 475 -22.14 -1.39 -11.36
C HIS A 475 -22.92 -1.63 -12.66
N LEU A 476 -22.20 -1.60 -13.78
CA LEU A 476 -22.77 -1.86 -15.09
C LEU A 476 -22.26 -3.20 -15.62
N LYS A 477 -23.17 -4.11 -15.98
CA LYS A 477 -22.89 -5.32 -16.74
C LYS A 477 -23.34 -5.12 -18.18
N LEU A 478 -22.44 -5.38 -19.10
CA LEU A 478 -22.71 -5.43 -20.52
C LEU A 478 -22.52 -6.86 -21.03
N LYS A 479 -23.25 -7.24 -22.06
CA LYS A 479 -22.88 -8.34 -22.93
C LYS A 479 -22.44 -7.73 -24.26
N VAL A 480 -21.19 -8.02 -24.66
CA VAL A 480 -20.56 -7.42 -25.84
C VAL A 480 -19.98 -8.52 -26.72
N SER A 481 -20.48 -8.62 -27.96
CA SER A 481 -20.04 -9.63 -28.95
C SER A 481 -19.93 -11.05 -28.35
N GLY A 482 -20.95 -11.46 -27.58
CA GLY A 482 -21.05 -12.78 -26.93
C GLY A 482 -20.35 -12.90 -25.56
N VAL A 483 -19.59 -11.92 -25.09
CA VAL A 483 -18.82 -11.98 -23.85
C VAL A 483 -19.42 -11.06 -22.78
N ASP A 484 -19.46 -11.51 -21.53
CA ASP A 484 -19.84 -10.69 -20.37
C ASP A 484 -18.72 -9.71 -20.00
N ALA A 485 -19.08 -8.42 -19.82
CA ALA A 485 -18.17 -7.36 -19.40
C ALA A 485 -18.75 -6.62 -18.20
N ILE A 486 -17.99 -6.55 -17.10
CA ILE A 486 -18.43 -5.94 -15.85
C ILE A 486 -17.64 -4.65 -15.60
N ALA A 487 -18.34 -3.52 -15.54
CA ALA A 487 -17.80 -2.21 -15.24
C ALA A 487 -18.19 -1.80 -13.80
N PHE A 488 -17.28 -2.00 -12.86
CA PHE A 488 -17.53 -1.67 -11.46
C PHE A 488 -17.60 -0.15 -11.25
N LYS A 489 -18.63 0.31 -10.51
CA LYS A 489 -18.88 1.72 -10.16
C LYS A 489 -18.93 2.64 -11.39
N LYS A 490 -19.53 2.16 -12.47
CA LYS A 490 -19.69 2.90 -13.74
C LYS A 490 -21.14 2.91 -14.24
N SER A 491 -22.09 2.85 -13.30
CA SER A 491 -23.52 2.92 -13.63
C SER A 491 -23.92 4.23 -14.32
N GLU A 492 -23.16 5.30 -14.08
CA GLU A 492 -23.37 6.60 -14.72
C GLU A 492 -23.23 6.58 -16.24
N LEU A 493 -22.54 5.57 -16.81
CA LEU A 493 -22.40 5.43 -18.26
C LEU A 493 -23.58 4.71 -18.92
N GLU A 494 -24.47 4.08 -18.14
CA GLU A 494 -25.57 3.28 -18.66
C GLU A 494 -26.53 4.03 -19.57
N PRO A 495 -26.92 5.29 -19.28
CA PRO A 495 -27.83 6.05 -20.15
C PRO A 495 -27.24 6.38 -21.52
N ASP A 496 -25.94 6.55 -21.62
CA ASP A 496 -25.25 6.96 -22.84
C ASP A 496 -24.98 5.78 -23.82
N LEU A 497 -25.13 4.53 -23.32
CA LEU A 497 -24.86 3.32 -24.09
C LEU A 497 -26.16 2.72 -24.61
N LYS A 498 -26.25 2.42 -25.92
CA LYS A 498 -27.43 1.79 -26.54
C LYS A 498 -27.11 0.38 -27.02
N ILE A 499 -28.10 -0.51 -26.97
CA ILE A 499 -28.00 -1.83 -27.59
C ILE A 499 -27.83 -1.64 -29.10
N GLY A 500 -26.86 -2.34 -29.69
CA GLY A 500 -26.47 -2.20 -31.09
C GLY A 500 -25.30 -1.23 -31.32
N ASP A 501 -24.94 -0.38 -30.36
CA ASP A 501 -23.78 0.49 -30.49
C ASP A 501 -22.49 -0.33 -30.57
N SER A 502 -21.54 0.17 -31.37
CA SER A 502 -20.16 -0.33 -31.42
C SER A 502 -19.29 0.49 -30.51
N ILE A 503 -18.64 -0.15 -29.55
CA ILE A 503 -17.77 0.47 -28.55
C ILE A 503 -16.38 -0.16 -28.52
N SER A 504 -15.42 0.54 -27.94
CA SER A 504 -14.14 -0.04 -27.55
C SER A 504 -14.04 -0.11 -26.02
N ILE A 505 -13.45 -1.18 -25.51
CA ILE A 505 -13.31 -1.42 -24.06
C ILE A 505 -11.85 -1.66 -23.73
N VAL A 506 -11.37 -1.00 -22.69
CA VAL A 506 -10.11 -1.36 -22.02
C VAL A 506 -10.44 -2.25 -20.81
N ALA A 507 -9.95 -3.50 -20.81
CA ALA A 507 -10.36 -4.48 -19.83
C ALA A 507 -9.26 -5.49 -19.48
N TYR A 508 -9.39 -6.06 -18.28
CA TYR A 508 -8.68 -7.26 -17.86
C TYR A 508 -9.45 -8.50 -18.32
N LEU A 509 -8.70 -9.56 -18.67
CA LEU A 509 -9.28 -10.89 -18.88
C LEU A 509 -9.44 -11.58 -17.53
N ASP A 510 -10.62 -12.12 -17.26
CA ASP A 510 -10.92 -12.85 -16.02
C ASP A 510 -11.83 -14.06 -16.29
N GLY A 511 -11.94 -14.93 -15.31
CA GLY A 511 -12.81 -16.11 -15.33
C GLY A 511 -13.81 -16.09 -14.18
N ASN A 512 -15.08 -15.96 -14.48
CA ASN A 512 -16.15 -16.10 -13.50
C ASN A 512 -16.48 -17.57 -13.24
N THR A 513 -16.39 -18.01 -11.99
CA THR A 513 -16.73 -19.39 -11.62
C THR A 513 -18.20 -19.44 -11.16
N TRP A 514 -19.02 -20.20 -11.90
CA TRP A 514 -20.40 -20.46 -11.60
C TRP A 514 -20.72 -21.95 -11.70
N ASN A 515 -21.27 -22.54 -10.65
CA ASN A 515 -21.60 -23.99 -10.57
C ASN A 515 -20.41 -24.89 -10.96
N GLY A 516 -19.19 -24.54 -10.54
CA GLY A 516 -17.97 -25.31 -10.85
C GLY A 516 -17.40 -25.09 -12.26
N HIS A 517 -18.08 -24.35 -13.14
CA HIS A 517 -17.60 -23.99 -14.47
C HIS A 517 -17.02 -22.60 -14.48
N ILE A 518 -15.93 -22.42 -15.24
CA ILE A 518 -15.30 -21.10 -15.44
C ILE A 518 -15.78 -20.52 -16.77
N PHE A 519 -16.40 -19.36 -16.71
CA PHE A 519 -16.84 -18.59 -17.87
C PHE A 519 -15.91 -17.40 -18.07
N PRO A 520 -15.33 -17.24 -19.27
CA PRO A 520 -14.56 -16.06 -19.60
C PRO A 520 -15.40 -14.78 -19.46
N GLN A 521 -14.81 -13.74 -18.86
CA GLN A 521 -15.43 -12.41 -18.74
C GLN A 521 -14.38 -11.32 -18.85
N LEU A 522 -14.83 -10.09 -19.10
CA LEU A 522 -14.03 -8.87 -19.07
C LEU A 522 -14.32 -8.08 -17.80
N ILE A 523 -13.26 -7.65 -17.10
CA ILE A 523 -13.37 -6.65 -16.05
C ILE A 523 -12.97 -5.31 -16.64
N VAL A 524 -13.96 -4.45 -16.84
CA VAL A 524 -13.81 -3.20 -17.57
C VAL A 524 -13.11 -2.14 -16.73
N LYS A 525 -12.02 -1.63 -17.24
CA LYS A 525 -11.29 -0.48 -16.70
C LYS A 525 -11.82 0.83 -17.28
N GLU A 526 -12.07 0.85 -18.61
CA GLU A 526 -12.59 2.04 -19.30
C GLU A 526 -13.44 1.64 -20.52
N ILE A 527 -14.47 2.44 -20.82
CA ILE A 527 -15.28 2.35 -22.05
C ILE A 527 -14.94 3.57 -22.89
N LEU A 528 -14.60 3.32 -24.14
CA LEU A 528 -14.28 4.35 -25.13
C LEU A 528 -15.45 4.36 -26.13
N VAL A 529 -16.20 5.44 -26.12
CA VAL A 529 -17.35 5.67 -27.03
C VAL A 529 -16.92 6.60 -28.15
#